data_c55174b42639fb224162e742e61cd039
#
_entry.id   c55174b42639fb224162e742e61cd039
#
_cell.length_a   1.000
_cell.length_b   1.000
_cell.length_c   1.000
_cell.angle_alpha   90.00
_cell.angle_beta   90.00
_cell.angle_gamma   90.00
#
_symmetry.space_group_name_H-M   'P 1'
#
loop_
_entity.id
_entity.type
_entity.pdbx_description
1 polymer ?
#
loop_
_entity_poly.entity_id
_entity_poly.type
_entity_poly.pdbx_seq_one_letter_code
_entity_poly.pdbx_strand_id
1 'polypeptide(L)'
;MRTNFARLAMLAMALMLVLSACGSAPAATQAPAVATEAPAMTEAPAATAAPAATEVPAATAAPADSGMQIPEVVDGKTNVAMVLIGPHDDGGWSQAHYEGLLYVEKNVPNVHVTYIENVPEGADSEQVFRSLARKGFNVIFGTSFGYMDPMEAVAAEFPDSTFIHISGYKTNGTNFGNLFGAMEDMKYLAGMVAGSRAKTDGNPKLGYMATFPIPEELRLGNAFILGARKTCPDCTMDVRWINTWHDPIAEKDGAASLFDAGADVVLTGADTPAVADVAQEKGKWGITYDYIGSCKVERCLTTIYWNWGPIYTKVINAIVDGSYKPGFDYFDADSGSLGLFGFMDGQTMTKGTADLPAEDIKMVKDTLAQMLAGKFTRFDVFKGPIKDNKGNVVLAAGVSLEQLDLDQFKEWNPDVKIGMYWWAEGVTAELPKLSQ
;
A
#
# COMPACT_ATOMS: atom_id res chain seq x y z
N MET A 1 -67.06 -11.03 22.98
CA MET A 1 -67.60 -9.68 23.29
C MET A 1 -66.70 -8.72 22.45
N ARG A 2 -67.17 -8.36 21.22
CA ARG A 2 -67.77 -7.04 20.91
C ARG A 2 -66.78 -5.95 21.32
N THR A 3 -66.16 -5.17 20.49
CA THR A 3 -66.44 -4.36 19.29
C THR A 3 -65.15 -3.64 19.02
N ASN A 4 -64.58 -3.37 17.86
CA ASN A 4 -65.04 -2.53 16.80
C ASN A 4 -64.22 -2.73 15.52
N PHE A 5 -64.82 -3.33 14.58
CA PHE A 5 -64.62 -3.12 13.16
C PHE A 5 -65.32 -1.78 12.84
N ALA A 6 -64.60 -0.75 12.56
CA ALA A 6 -65.04 0.42 11.83
C ALA A 6 -63.99 1.51 11.85
N ARG A 7 -63.10 1.52 10.89
CA ARG A 7 -62.40 2.71 10.35
C ARG A 7 -61.40 2.28 9.24
N LEU A 8 -61.90 1.39 8.41
CA LEU A 8 -61.31 1.12 7.08
C LEU A 8 -62.42 1.44 6.09
N ALA A 9 -62.36 2.61 5.47
CA ALA A 9 -63.08 3.08 4.29
C ALA A 9 -63.31 4.56 4.41
N MET A 10 -62.37 5.34 3.89
CA MET A 10 -62.58 6.64 3.28
C MET A 10 -61.22 7.27 3.00
N LEU A 11 -60.70 7.05 1.85
CA LEU A 11 -59.88 7.94 1.02
C LEU A 11 -59.46 7.24 -0.26
N ALA A 12 -60.46 6.87 -1.06
CA ALA A 12 -60.34 6.67 -2.48
C ALA A 12 -61.43 7.47 -3.11
N MET A 13 -61.10 8.65 -3.65
CA MET A 13 -61.82 9.35 -4.72
C MET A 13 -61.56 10.83 -4.67
N ALA A 14 -60.59 11.30 -5.41
CA ALA A 14 -60.62 12.58 -6.08
C ALA A 14 -59.57 12.56 -7.19
N LEU A 15 -59.92 11.90 -8.27
CA LEU A 15 -59.30 12.02 -9.58
C LEU A 15 -60.29 12.82 -10.45
N MET A 16 -59.74 13.70 -11.27
CA MET A 16 -60.28 14.30 -12.48
C MET A 16 -60.66 15.81 -12.43
N LEU A 17 -60.02 16.43 -13.42
CA LEU A 17 -60.47 17.57 -14.24
C LEU A 17 -60.19 18.98 -13.70
N VAL A 18 -59.29 19.69 -14.39
CA VAL A 18 -59.64 20.83 -15.24
C VAL A 18 -58.52 21.09 -16.28
N LEU A 19 -58.91 21.10 -17.53
CA LEU A 19 -58.20 21.56 -18.72
C LEU A 19 -58.32 23.08 -18.88
N SER A 20 -57.29 23.64 -19.54
CA SER A 20 -57.31 24.87 -20.35
C SER A 20 -57.23 26.23 -19.69
N ALA A 21 -56.05 26.89 -19.87
CA ALA A 21 -56.05 28.26 -20.32
C ALA A 21 -54.71 28.59 -21.05
N CYS A 22 -54.81 29.00 -22.29
CA CYS A 22 -53.75 29.59 -23.12
C CYS A 22 -53.26 30.91 -22.51
N GLY A 23 -51.90 31.07 -22.47
CA GLY A 23 -51.25 32.35 -22.16
C GLY A 23 -49.96 32.49 -22.92
N SER A 24 -49.91 33.42 -23.84
CA SER A 24 -48.86 33.73 -24.83
C SER A 24 -47.51 34.02 -24.18
N ALA A 25 -46.45 33.45 -24.72
CA ALA A 25 -45.03 33.80 -24.44
C ALA A 25 -44.61 35.04 -25.24
N PRO A 26 -43.79 35.96 -24.71
CA PRO A 26 -43.20 37.05 -25.49
C PRO A 26 -42.00 36.55 -26.31
N ALA A 27 -41.90 37.08 -27.52
CA ALA A 27 -40.89 36.76 -28.52
C ALA A 27 -39.46 37.08 -28.07
N ALA A 28 -38.58 36.12 -28.19
CA ALA A 28 -37.15 36.32 -28.09
C ALA A 28 -36.62 36.89 -29.43
N THR A 29 -35.88 37.98 -29.35
CA THR A 29 -35.21 38.67 -30.43
C THR A 29 -34.05 37.84 -30.96
N GLN A 30 -34.10 37.44 -32.23
CA GLN A 30 -33.02 36.76 -32.93
C GLN A 30 -31.90 37.78 -33.29
N ALA A 31 -30.68 37.50 -32.89
CA ALA A 31 -29.49 38.13 -33.45
C ALA A 31 -29.12 37.44 -34.77
N PRO A 32 -28.53 38.15 -35.75
CA PRO A 32 -28.33 37.64 -37.10
C PRO A 32 -27.20 36.58 -37.15
N ALA A 33 -27.51 35.49 -37.82
CA ALA A 33 -26.52 34.46 -38.15
C ALA A 33 -25.54 34.98 -39.23
N VAL A 34 -24.27 34.98 -38.89
CA VAL A 34 -23.17 35.11 -39.88
C VAL A 34 -22.95 33.76 -40.51
N ALA A 35 -23.27 33.63 -41.77
CA ALA A 35 -22.95 32.44 -42.57
C ALA A 35 -21.43 32.41 -42.83
N THR A 36 -20.74 31.42 -42.31
CA THR A 36 -19.39 31.08 -42.71
C THR A 36 -19.50 29.96 -43.75
N GLU A 37 -19.07 30.27 -45.00
CA GLU A 37 -18.98 29.29 -46.09
C GLU A 37 -18.05 28.13 -45.69
N ALA A 38 -18.49 26.89 -45.97
CA ALA A 38 -17.67 25.69 -45.87
C ALA A 38 -16.66 25.64 -47.01
N PRO A 39 -15.41 25.28 -46.76
CA PRO A 39 -14.43 25.08 -47.85
C PRO A 39 -14.79 23.83 -48.68
N ALA A 40 -14.67 23.98 -49.99
CA ALA A 40 -14.89 22.95 -51.02
C ALA A 40 -14.05 21.68 -50.74
N MET A 41 -14.69 20.52 -50.86
CA MET A 41 -14.01 19.22 -50.84
C MET A 41 -13.10 19.10 -52.06
N THR A 42 -11.81 18.94 -51.80
CA THR A 42 -10.81 18.59 -52.82
C THR A 42 -10.89 17.08 -53.10
N GLU A 43 -11.00 16.71 -54.37
CA GLU A 43 -11.01 15.32 -54.86
C GLU A 43 -9.82 14.51 -54.32
N ALA A 44 -10.10 13.27 -53.93
CA ALA A 44 -9.09 12.29 -53.53
C ALA A 44 -8.23 11.86 -54.71
N PRO A 45 -6.90 11.79 -54.57
CA PRO A 45 -6.02 11.24 -55.59
C PRO A 45 -6.23 9.72 -55.74
N ALA A 46 -6.19 9.25 -57.00
CA ALA A 46 -6.33 7.85 -57.40
C ALA A 46 -5.33 6.92 -56.68
N ALA A 47 -5.80 5.74 -56.32
CA ALA A 47 -5.02 4.69 -55.70
C ALA A 47 -3.80 4.30 -56.56
N THR A 48 -2.62 4.51 -56.02
CA THR A 48 -1.36 3.99 -56.55
C THR A 48 -1.15 2.55 -56.05
N ALA A 49 -0.80 1.67 -57.01
CA ALA A 49 -0.57 0.25 -56.75
C ALA A 49 0.43 -0.01 -55.62
N ALA A 50 0.13 -1.03 -54.76
CA ALA A 50 1.00 -1.47 -53.68
C ALA A 50 2.38 -1.90 -54.19
N PRO A 51 3.48 -1.46 -53.55
CA PRO A 51 4.79 -2.04 -53.80
C PRO A 51 4.88 -3.46 -53.20
N ALA A 52 5.61 -4.33 -53.90
CA ALA A 52 5.89 -5.70 -53.52
C ALA A 52 6.49 -5.80 -52.11
N ALA A 53 6.12 -6.86 -51.39
CA ALA A 53 6.62 -7.19 -50.06
C ALA A 53 8.15 -7.23 -50.07
N THR A 54 8.76 -6.28 -49.37
CA THR A 54 10.20 -6.31 -49.03
C THR A 54 10.40 -7.19 -47.83
N GLU A 55 11.34 -8.11 -47.89
CA GLU A 55 11.75 -8.99 -46.80
C GLU A 55 11.96 -8.24 -45.49
N VAL A 56 11.38 -8.76 -44.41
CA VAL A 56 11.57 -8.30 -43.05
C VAL A 56 13.06 -8.47 -42.69
N PRO A 57 13.81 -7.41 -42.37
CA PRO A 57 15.14 -7.60 -41.84
C PRO A 57 15.06 -8.31 -40.49
N ALA A 58 15.95 -9.29 -40.32
CA ALA A 58 16.14 -10.00 -39.07
C ALA A 58 16.28 -9.04 -37.89
N ALA A 59 15.72 -9.48 -36.74
CA ALA A 59 15.73 -8.81 -35.44
C ALA A 59 17.03 -8.03 -35.20
N THR A 60 16.91 -6.74 -35.17
CA THR A 60 18.04 -5.85 -34.90
C THR A 60 17.92 -5.28 -33.52
N ALA A 61 19.00 -5.45 -32.79
CA ALA A 61 19.46 -4.72 -31.61
C ALA A 61 18.60 -4.82 -30.34
N ALA A 62 19.27 -5.35 -29.33
CA ALA A 62 18.95 -5.09 -27.93
C ALA A 62 18.62 -3.60 -27.70
N PRO A 63 17.62 -3.29 -26.87
CA PRO A 63 17.35 -1.91 -26.50
C PRO A 63 18.60 -1.25 -25.93
N ALA A 64 18.80 0.00 -26.24
CA ALA A 64 19.93 0.79 -25.75
C ALA A 64 19.98 0.72 -24.22
N ASP A 65 21.19 0.50 -23.72
CA ASP A 65 21.57 0.64 -22.32
C ASP A 65 20.87 1.88 -21.71
N SER A 66 20.10 1.68 -20.64
CA SER A 66 19.35 2.75 -19.96
C SER A 66 20.26 3.81 -19.32
N GLY A 67 21.56 3.76 -19.55
CA GLY A 67 22.56 4.62 -18.91
C GLY A 67 22.77 4.29 -17.42
N MET A 68 22.04 3.33 -16.89
CA MET A 68 22.18 2.84 -15.51
C MET A 68 23.36 1.87 -15.43
N GLN A 69 24.30 2.17 -14.56
CA GLN A 69 25.50 1.36 -14.42
C GLN A 69 25.18 0.08 -13.62
N ILE A 70 25.21 -1.07 -14.29
CA ILE A 70 25.07 -2.37 -13.62
C ILE A 70 26.34 -2.71 -12.84
N PRO A 71 26.25 -2.99 -11.54
CA PRO A 71 27.41 -3.33 -10.71
C PRO A 71 28.13 -4.59 -11.18
N GLU A 72 29.40 -4.72 -10.76
CA GLU A 72 30.21 -5.91 -11.08
C GLU A 72 29.94 -7.05 -10.11
N VAL A 73 30.02 -8.29 -10.61
CA VAL A 73 30.04 -9.49 -9.78
C VAL A 73 31.46 -9.77 -9.27
N VAL A 74 31.56 -10.47 -8.16
CA VAL A 74 32.85 -10.91 -7.58
C VAL A 74 32.96 -12.43 -7.71
N ASP A 75 34.00 -12.86 -8.41
CA ASP A 75 34.25 -14.30 -8.65
C ASP A 75 34.38 -15.09 -7.33
N GLY A 76 33.74 -16.25 -7.30
CA GLY A 76 33.81 -17.18 -6.16
C GLY A 76 32.92 -16.74 -4.97
N LYS A 77 32.13 -15.66 -5.10
CA LYS A 77 31.15 -15.25 -4.10
C LYS A 77 29.72 -15.48 -4.57
N THR A 78 28.80 -15.60 -3.64
CA THR A 78 27.37 -15.46 -3.93
C THR A 78 27.06 -13.97 -4.12
N ASN A 79 26.75 -13.59 -5.36
CA ASN A 79 26.48 -12.21 -5.73
C ASN A 79 25.00 -11.91 -5.55
N VAL A 80 24.70 -10.94 -4.70
CA VAL A 80 23.33 -10.49 -4.36
C VAL A 80 23.15 -9.07 -4.83
N ALA A 81 22.13 -8.81 -5.63
CA ALA A 81 21.72 -7.47 -6.04
C ALA A 81 20.36 -7.13 -5.45
N MET A 82 20.17 -5.86 -5.09
CA MET A 82 18.88 -5.31 -4.67
C MET A 82 18.50 -4.14 -5.55
N VAL A 83 17.24 -4.13 -6.00
CA VAL A 83 16.68 -3.05 -6.83
C VAL A 83 15.71 -2.27 -5.97
N LEU A 84 15.99 -0.98 -5.75
CA LEU A 84 15.25 -0.07 -4.90
C LEU A 84 14.42 0.92 -5.74
N ILE A 85 13.20 1.19 -5.30
CA ILE A 85 12.28 2.16 -5.95
C ILE A 85 12.70 3.61 -5.70
N GLY A 86 13.20 3.91 -4.52
CA GLY A 86 13.69 5.22 -4.08
C GLY A 86 15.19 5.21 -3.79
N PRO A 87 15.74 6.32 -3.30
CA PRO A 87 17.13 6.39 -2.85
C PRO A 87 17.34 5.55 -1.57
N HIS A 88 18.53 4.98 -1.43
CA HIS A 88 18.89 4.13 -0.27
C HIS A 88 18.88 4.86 1.09
N ASP A 89 18.73 6.16 1.11
CA ASP A 89 18.69 7.04 2.30
C ASP A 89 17.38 7.85 2.38
N ASP A 90 16.28 7.32 1.82
CA ASP A 90 14.96 7.97 1.79
C ASP A 90 14.34 8.24 3.19
N GLY A 91 14.88 7.63 4.22
CA GLY A 91 14.34 7.71 5.58
C GLY A 91 13.16 6.76 5.83
N GLY A 92 12.88 5.85 4.90
CA GLY A 92 11.74 4.92 4.94
C GLY A 92 12.04 3.57 4.28
N TRP A 93 11.26 3.22 3.27
CA TRP A 93 11.24 1.90 2.64
C TRP A 93 12.59 1.47 2.06
N SER A 94 13.15 2.26 1.14
CA SER A 94 14.41 1.89 0.47
C SER A 94 15.56 1.84 1.46
N GLN A 95 15.61 2.75 2.45
CA GLN A 95 16.64 2.72 3.50
C GLN A 95 16.53 1.47 4.36
N ALA A 96 15.33 1.06 4.77
CA ALA A 96 15.16 -0.16 5.57
C ALA A 96 15.66 -1.41 4.82
N HIS A 97 15.40 -1.50 3.52
CA HIS A 97 15.89 -2.59 2.66
C HIS A 97 17.41 -2.55 2.50
N TYR A 98 17.97 -1.38 2.26
CA TYR A 98 19.41 -1.18 2.15
C TYR A 98 20.14 -1.59 3.43
N GLU A 99 19.66 -1.20 4.60
CA GLU A 99 20.23 -1.64 5.87
C GLU A 99 20.10 -3.14 6.09
N GLY A 100 19.00 -3.75 5.64
CA GLY A 100 18.84 -5.20 5.60
C GLY A 100 19.88 -5.88 4.72
N LEU A 101 20.19 -5.30 3.57
CA LEU A 101 21.22 -5.78 2.65
C LEU A 101 22.62 -5.70 3.28
N LEU A 102 22.98 -4.58 3.92
CA LEU A 102 24.23 -4.41 4.66
C LEU A 102 24.36 -5.40 5.83
N TYR A 103 23.25 -5.70 6.49
CA TYR A 103 23.22 -6.71 7.53
C TYR A 103 23.59 -8.10 6.98
N VAL A 104 23.10 -8.45 5.80
CA VAL A 104 23.47 -9.70 5.11
C VAL A 104 24.97 -9.75 4.83
N GLU A 105 25.53 -8.70 4.24
CA GLU A 105 26.96 -8.63 3.93
C GLU A 105 27.83 -8.91 5.15
N LYS A 106 27.42 -8.39 6.30
CA LYS A 106 28.13 -8.57 7.57
C LYS A 106 27.98 -9.96 8.18
N ASN A 107 26.84 -10.61 7.99
CA ASN A 107 26.44 -11.82 8.74
C ASN A 107 26.45 -13.11 7.92
N VAL A 108 26.52 -13.03 6.58
CA VAL A 108 26.59 -14.21 5.71
C VAL A 108 27.98 -14.31 5.09
N PRO A 109 28.73 -15.36 5.39
CA PRO A 109 30.04 -15.55 4.79
C PRO A 109 30.00 -15.71 3.27
N ASN A 110 31.03 -15.22 2.60
CA ASN A 110 31.24 -15.41 1.16
C ASN A 110 30.13 -14.83 0.27
N VAL A 111 29.41 -13.80 0.75
CA VAL A 111 28.43 -13.02 -0.01
C VAL A 111 29.07 -11.70 -0.47
N HIS A 112 28.69 -11.25 -1.66
CA HIS A 112 28.93 -9.90 -2.15
C HIS A 112 27.59 -9.26 -2.42
N VAL A 113 27.33 -8.07 -1.83
CA VAL A 113 26.06 -7.36 -1.97
C VAL A 113 26.24 -6.07 -2.76
N THR A 114 25.22 -5.72 -3.52
CA THR A 114 25.15 -4.45 -4.25
C THR A 114 23.70 -4.01 -4.41
N TYR A 115 23.50 -2.77 -4.83
CA TYR A 115 22.16 -2.27 -5.09
C TYR A 115 22.14 -1.33 -6.31
N ILE A 116 20.93 -1.13 -6.83
CA ILE A 116 20.59 -0.11 -7.82
C ILE A 116 19.36 0.62 -7.27
N GLU A 117 19.40 1.93 -7.23
CA GLU A 117 18.35 2.75 -6.64
C GLU A 117 17.64 3.62 -7.67
N ASN A 118 16.48 4.19 -7.30
CA ASN A 118 15.67 5.06 -8.14
C ASN A 118 15.24 4.38 -9.46
N VAL A 119 14.91 3.09 -9.39
CA VAL A 119 14.47 2.32 -10.55
C VAL A 119 12.95 2.41 -10.68
N PRO A 120 12.40 3.03 -11.74
CA PRO A 120 10.96 3.07 -11.95
C PRO A 120 10.36 1.68 -12.18
N GLU A 121 9.11 1.49 -11.74
CA GLU A 121 8.36 0.27 -12.02
C GLU A 121 8.07 0.10 -13.52
N GLY A 122 7.84 -1.13 -13.95
CA GLY A 122 7.50 -1.45 -15.34
C GLY A 122 8.70 -1.79 -16.22
N ALA A 123 8.79 -1.22 -17.41
CA ALA A 123 9.79 -1.59 -18.43
C ALA A 123 11.24 -1.34 -17.98
N ASP A 124 11.48 -0.28 -17.21
CA ASP A 124 12.82 0.06 -16.72
C ASP A 124 13.31 -0.97 -15.72
N SER A 125 12.46 -1.37 -14.76
CA SER A 125 12.81 -2.41 -13.80
C SER A 125 13.04 -3.76 -14.47
N GLU A 126 12.25 -4.12 -15.49
CA GLU A 126 12.46 -5.35 -16.26
C GLU A 126 13.84 -5.38 -16.92
N GLN A 127 14.29 -4.27 -17.50
CA GLN A 127 15.62 -4.17 -18.08
C GLN A 127 16.73 -4.31 -17.05
N VAL A 128 16.56 -3.69 -15.88
CA VAL A 128 17.52 -3.80 -14.77
C VAL A 128 17.62 -5.24 -14.28
N PHE A 129 16.52 -5.93 -14.03
CA PHE A 129 16.51 -7.33 -13.61
C PHE A 129 17.19 -8.23 -14.64
N ARG A 130 16.86 -8.04 -15.93
CA ARG A 130 17.48 -8.79 -17.02
C ARG A 130 18.98 -8.54 -17.12
N SER A 131 19.41 -7.30 -16.91
CA SER A 131 20.83 -6.93 -16.96
C SER A 131 21.61 -7.50 -15.80
N LEU A 132 21.04 -7.51 -14.58
CA LEU A 132 21.63 -8.16 -13.41
C LEU A 132 21.77 -9.66 -13.61
N ALA A 133 20.73 -10.34 -14.10
CA ALA A 133 20.77 -11.78 -14.35
C ALA A 133 21.82 -12.14 -15.43
N ARG A 134 21.88 -11.38 -16.54
CA ARG A 134 22.92 -11.56 -17.58
C ARG A 134 24.34 -11.34 -17.07
N LYS A 135 24.51 -10.44 -16.10
CA LYS A 135 25.81 -10.18 -15.46
C LYS A 135 26.26 -11.32 -14.56
N GLY A 136 25.35 -12.22 -14.14
CA GLY A 136 25.64 -13.38 -13.32
C GLY A 136 25.37 -13.18 -11.82
N PHE A 137 24.47 -12.30 -11.45
CA PHE A 137 23.98 -12.22 -10.07
C PHE A 137 23.18 -13.47 -9.70
N ASN A 138 23.53 -14.08 -8.57
CA ASN A 138 22.92 -15.32 -8.09
C ASN A 138 21.55 -15.07 -7.44
N VAL A 139 21.41 -13.96 -6.72
CA VAL A 139 20.20 -13.57 -6.02
C VAL A 139 19.87 -12.12 -6.37
N ILE A 140 18.62 -11.87 -6.77
CA ILE A 140 18.16 -10.56 -7.17
C ILE A 140 16.88 -10.26 -6.37
N PHE A 141 16.96 -9.24 -5.49
CA PHE A 141 15.81 -8.72 -4.77
C PHE A 141 15.17 -7.57 -5.54
N GLY A 142 13.85 -7.55 -5.63
CA GLY A 142 13.07 -6.43 -6.15
C GLY A 142 12.11 -5.91 -5.08
N THR A 143 12.33 -4.68 -4.63
CA THR A 143 11.69 -4.12 -3.44
C THR A 143 10.63 -3.08 -3.79
N SER A 144 9.72 -3.42 -4.69
CA SER A 144 8.52 -2.62 -4.97
C SER A 144 7.41 -3.49 -5.53
N PHE A 145 6.16 -3.16 -5.20
CA PHE A 145 4.99 -3.93 -5.63
C PHE A 145 4.92 -4.10 -7.15
N GLY A 146 5.13 -3.03 -7.91
CA GLY A 146 5.07 -3.06 -9.37
C GLY A 146 6.26 -3.73 -10.05
N TYR A 147 7.24 -4.24 -9.28
CA TYR A 147 8.32 -5.09 -9.82
C TYR A 147 7.88 -6.54 -10.01
N MET A 148 6.72 -6.95 -9.52
CA MET A 148 6.28 -8.34 -9.51
C MET A 148 6.21 -8.96 -10.90
N ASP A 149 5.49 -8.34 -11.83
CA ASP A 149 5.33 -8.83 -13.19
C ASP A 149 6.64 -8.79 -14.01
N PRO A 150 7.41 -7.66 -13.97
CA PRO A 150 8.75 -7.62 -14.58
C PRO A 150 9.70 -8.69 -14.08
N MET A 151 9.75 -8.95 -12.75
CA MET A 151 10.61 -9.99 -12.19
C MET A 151 10.17 -11.39 -12.59
N GLU A 152 8.87 -11.70 -12.56
CA GLU A 152 8.34 -13.00 -12.98
C GLU A 152 8.72 -13.31 -14.43
N ALA A 153 8.57 -12.32 -15.33
CA ALA A 153 8.94 -12.47 -16.73
C ALA A 153 10.43 -12.75 -16.91
N VAL A 154 11.29 -12.00 -16.22
CA VAL A 154 12.74 -12.17 -16.31
C VAL A 154 13.20 -13.49 -15.65
N ALA A 155 12.59 -13.89 -14.53
CA ALA A 155 12.93 -15.13 -13.85
C ALA A 155 12.75 -16.38 -14.74
N ALA A 156 11.74 -16.36 -15.62
CA ALA A 156 11.52 -17.43 -16.59
C ALA A 156 12.63 -17.55 -17.64
N GLU A 157 13.35 -16.44 -17.94
CA GLU A 157 14.46 -16.40 -18.90
C GLU A 157 15.80 -16.83 -18.28
N PHE A 158 15.97 -16.71 -16.93
CA PHE A 158 17.24 -16.89 -16.23
C PHE A 158 17.11 -17.88 -15.06
N PRO A 159 17.01 -19.19 -15.34
CA PRO A 159 16.79 -20.22 -14.31
C PRO A 159 17.93 -20.37 -13.30
N ASP A 160 19.14 -19.89 -13.64
CA ASP A 160 20.32 -19.96 -12.77
C ASP A 160 20.37 -18.83 -11.72
N SER A 161 19.52 -17.81 -11.83
CA SER A 161 19.36 -16.75 -10.85
C SER A 161 18.09 -16.94 -10.02
N THR A 162 18.17 -16.67 -8.73
CA THR A 162 17.01 -16.65 -7.83
C THR A 162 16.48 -15.23 -7.68
N PHE A 163 15.21 -15.07 -7.90
CA PHE A 163 14.52 -13.78 -7.80
C PHE A 163 13.62 -13.77 -6.57
N ILE A 164 13.80 -12.77 -5.72
CA ILE A 164 12.99 -12.55 -4.50
C ILE A 164 12.27 -11.24 -4.64
N HIS A 165 10.97 -11.32 -4.85
CA HIS A 165 10.10 -10.15 -4.87
C HIS A 165 9.64 -9.81 -3.46
N ILE A 166 9.54 -8.51 -3.14
CA ILE A 166 9.03 -8.02 -1.87
C ILE A 166 7.67 -7.35 -2.09
N SER A 167 6.72 -7.62 -1.19
CA SER A 167 5.36 -7.08 -1.14
C SER A 167 4.34 -7.61 -2.15
N GLY A 168 4.70 -8.60 -2.98
CA GLY A 168 3.76 -9.21 -3.92
C GLY A 168 3.12 -10.50 -3.43
N TYR A 169 2.61 -11.29 -4.38
CA TYR A 169 1.93 -12.56 -4.10
C TYR A 169 2.17 -13.65 -5.15
N LYS A 170 2.95 -13.36 -6.21
CA LYS A 170 3.24 -14.34 -7.27
C LYS A 170 4.49 -15.16 -6.96
N THR A 171 4.50 -16.38 -7.46
CA THR A 171 5.66 -17.28 -7.44
C THR A 171 5.58 -18.23 -8.65
N ASN A 172 6.73 -18.64 -9.19
CA ASN A 172 6.77 -19.64 -10.27
C ASN A 172 7.14 -21.04 -9.77
N GLY A 173 7.43 -21.22 -8.47
CA GLY A 173 7.80 -22.50 -7.87
C GLY A 173 9.17 -23.03 -8.27
N THR A 174 9.97 -22.29 -9.04
CA THR A 174 11.31 -22.71 -9.52
C THR A 174 12.42 -21.78 -9.04
N ASN A 175 12.38 -20.50 -9.40
CA ASN A 175 13.41 -19.53 -9.06
C ASN A 175 12.87 -18.13 -8.76
N PHE A 176 11.56 -17.96 -8.72
CA PHE A 176 10.89 -16.71 -8.36
C PHE A 176 9.98 -16.94 -7.16
N GLY A 177 10.30 -16.29 -6.04
CA GLY A 177 9.55 -16.34 -4.80
C GLY A 177 9.16 -14.94 -4.32
N ASN A 178 8.26 -14.90 -3.36
CA ASN A 178 7.76 -13.69 -2.74
C ASN A 178 8.00 -13.72 -1.23
N LEU A 179 8.38 -12.58 -0.67
CA LEU A 179 8.65 -12.42 0.75
C LEU A 179 7.95 -11.16 1.25
N PHE A 180 7.12 -11.29 2.26
CA PHE A 180 6.48 -10.14 2.89
C PHE A 180 6.15 -10.39 4.36
N GLY A 181 5.74 -9.36 5.09
CA GLY A 181 5.45 -9.46 6.52
C GLY A 181 4.12 -8.83 6.91
N ALA A 182 3.59 -9.28 8.05
CA ALA A 182 2.32 -8.86 8.61
C ALA A 182 2.40 -7.45 9.24
N MET A 183 2.66 -6.43 8.43
CA MET A 183 2.76 -5.05 8.92
C MET A 183 1.42 -4.53 9.48
N GLU A 184 0.31 -5.14 9.12
CA GLU A 184 -0.99 -4.92 9.76
C GLU A 184 -0.97 -5.14 11.28
N ASP A 185 -0.11 -6.03 11.80
CA ASP A 185 0.08 -6.21 13.24
C ASP A 185 0.61 -4.90 13.87
N MET A 186 1.65 -4.33 13.27
CA MET A 186 2.26 -3.09 13.78
C MET A 186 1.38 -1.87 13.51
N LYS A 187 0.66 -1.83 12.37
CA LYS A 187 -0.33 -0.78 12.07
C LYS A 187 -1.49 -0.79 13.10
N TYR A 188 -1.94 -1.97 13.51
CA TYR A 188 -2.94 -2.10 14.56
C TYR A 188 -2.46 -1.53 15.90
N LEU A 189 -1.23 -1.86 16.32
CA LEU A 189 -0.64 -1.31 17.54
C LEU A 189 -0.43 0.21 17.46
N ALA A 190 0.07 0.70 16.32
CA ALA A 190 0.21 2.13 16.07
C ALA A 190 -1.16 2.85 16.09
N GLY A 191 -2.20 2.17 15.62
CA GLY A 191 -3.58 2.62 15.77
C GLY A 191 -3.97 2.82 17.23
N MET A 192 -3.67 1.86 18.11
CA MET A 192 -3.93 2.00 19.55
C MET A 192 -3.21 3.22 20.15
N VAL A 193 -1.96 3.48 19.73
CA VAL A 193 -1.21 4.68 20.15
C VAL A 193 -1.89 5.96 19.63
N ALA A 194 -2.27 5.97 18.35
CA ALA A 194 -2.94 7.12 17.72
C ALA A 194 -4.29 7.44 18.35
N GLY A 195 -5.11 6.41 18.60
CA GLY A 195 -6.40 6.56 19.26
C GLY A 195 -6.28 7.11 20.68
N SER A 196 -5.32 6.59 21.46
CA SER A 196 -5.02 7.10 22.80
C SER A 196 -4.60 8.58 22.75
N ARG A 197 -3.76 8.97 21.77
CA ARG A 197 -3.32 10.36 21.60
C ARG A 197 -4.47 11.27 21.24
N ALA A 198 -5.24 10.92 20.21
CA ALA A 198 -6.38 11.69 19.74
C ALA A 198 -7.46 11.89 20.84
N LYS A 199 -7.73 10.83 21.62
CA LYS A 199 -8.61 10.91 22.79
C LYS A 199 -8.05 11.83 23.87
N THR A 200 -6.76 11.75 24.18
CA THR A 200 -6.10 12.59 25.19
C THR A 200 -6.12 14.05 24.80
N ASP A 201 -5.95 14.38 23.54
CA ASP A 201 -6.00 15.74 23.00
C ASP A 201 -7.45 16.26 22.80
N GLY A 202 -8.46 15.40 22.98
CA GLY A 202 -9.88 15.74 22.81
C GLY A 202 -10.29 15.93 21.36
N ASN A 203 -9.50 15.41 20.40
CA ASN A 203 -9.82 15.48 18.97
C ASN A 203 -9.77 14.08 18.34
N PRO A 204 -10.88 13.32 18.31
CA PRO A 204 -10.92 11.94 17.87
C PRO A 204 -10.87 11.77 16.35
N LYS A 205 -10.11 12.61 15.65
CA LYS A 205 -9.95 12.56 14.19
C LYS A 205 -8.55 12.13 13.83
N LEU A 206 -8.48 11.09 13.04
CA LEU A 206 -7.25 10.52 12.51
C LEU A 206 -7.17 10.71 10.99
N GLY A 207 -5.97 10.61 10.44
CA GLY A 207 -5.73 10.61 9.01
C GLY A 207 -4.85 9.43 8.61
N TYR A 208 -5.07 8.92 7.43
CA TYR A 208 -4.21 7.96 6.76
C TYR A 208 -3.82 8.49 5.39
N MET A 209 -2.54 8.74 5.20
CA MET A 209 -1.98 9.08 3.90
C MET A 209 -1.57 7.79 3.21
N ALA A 210 -2.41 7.33 2.29
CA ALA A 210 -2.27 6.09 1.56
C ALA A 210 -1.61 6.32 0.19
N THR A 211 -0.89 5.33 -0.30
CA THR A 211 -0.18 5.39 -1.57
C THR A 211 -1.09 4.99 -2.74
N PHE A 212 -1.18 3.71 -3.07
CA PHE A 212 -2.01 3.21 -4.16
C PHE A 212 -3.21 2.41 -3.64
N PRO A 213 -4.36 2.43 -4.34
CA PRO A 213 -5.55 1.69 -3.93
C PRO A 213 -5.42 0.18 -4.22
N ILE A 214 -4.53 -0.47 -3.50
CA ILE A 214 -4.24 -1.91 -3.57
C ILE A 214 -4.65 -2.62 -2.26
N PRO A 215 -4.77 -3.95 -2.25
CA PRO A 215 -5.18 -4.69 -1.06
C PRO A 215 -4.34 -4.39 0.18
N GLU A 216 -3.02 -4.24 0.02
CA GLU A 216 -2.11 -3.90 1.10
C GLU A 216 -2.51 -2.59 1.80
N GLU A 217 -2.65 -1.50 1.05
CA GLU A 217 -2.95 -0.18 1.64
C GLU A 217 -4.32 -0.14 2.34
N LEU A 218 -5.33 -0.84 1.79
CA LEU A 218 -6.62 -0.96 2.46
C LEU A 218 -6.50 -1.81 3.73
N ARG A 219 -5.73 -2.91 3.69
CA ARG A 219 -5.44 -3.77 4.84
C ARG A 219 -4.77 -2.99 5.97
N LEU A 220 -3.73 -2.22 5.64
CA LEU A 220 -2.97 -1.44 6.61
C LEU A 220 -3.82 -0.32 7.22
N GLY A 221 -4.59 0.41 6.42
CA GLY A 221 -5.52 1.43 6.91
C GLY A 221 -6.62 0.85 7.79
N ASN A 222 -7.19 -0.30 7.41
CA ASN A 222 -8.18 -1.01 8.23
C ASN A 222 -7.60 -1.47 9.57
N ALA A 223 -6.39 -2.05 9.58
CA ALA A 223 -5.73 -2.45 10.81
C ALA A 223 -5.51 -1.26 11.75
N PHE A 224 -5.07 -0.12 11.20
CA PHE A 224 -4.84 1.10 11.97
C PHE A 224 -6.11 1.61 12.64
N ILE A 225 -7.23 1.78 11.91
CA ILE A 225 -8.48 2.25 12.54
C ILE A 225 -9.07 1.22 13.51
N LEU A 226 -8.97 -0.08 13.23
CA LEU A 226 -9.40 -1.13 14.15
C LEU A 226 -8.62 -1.06 15.47
N GLY A 227 -7.30 -0.83 15.40
CA GLY A 227 -6.46 -0.59 16.57
C GLY A 227 -6.83 0.70 17.30
N ALA A 228 -7.00 1.80 16.59
CA ALA A 228 -7.34 3.11 17.17
C ALA A 228 -8.63 3.06 18.00
N ARG A 229 -9.63 2.35 17.51
CA ARG A 229 -10.92 2.21 18.20
C ARG A 229 -10.87 1.33 19.45
N LYS A 230 -9.75 0.66 19.74
CA LYS A 230 -9.54 -0.02 21.04
C LYS A 230 -9.31 0.95 22.19
N THR A 231 -8.62 2.05 21.92
CA THR A 231 -8.33 3.10 22.92
C THR A 231 -9.23 4.31 22.79
N CYS A 232 -9.80 4.53 21.59
CA CYS A 232 -10.69 5.63 21.25
C CYS A 232 -11.89 5.10 20.41
N PRO A 233 -12.96 4.55 21.04
CA PRO A 233 -14.09 3.96 20.31
C PRO A 233 -14.79 4.91 19.31
N ASP A 234 -14.76 6.21 19.60
CA ASP A 234 -15.39 7.26 18.77
C ASP A 234 -14.43 7.85 17.71
N CYS A 235 -13.19 7.34 17.63
CA CYS A 235 -12.25 7.82 16.64
C CYS A 235 -12.73 7.51 15.22
N THR A 236 -12.55 8.52 14.36
CA THR A 236 -12.78 8.46 12.91
C THR A 236 -11.49 8.69 12.15
N MET A 237 -11.43 8.21 10.90
CA MET A 237 -10.25 8.34 10.05
C MET A 237 -10.63 8.80 8.64
N ASP A 238 -10.01 9.87 8.16
CA ASP A 238 -10.04 10.28 6.76
C ASP A 238 -8.82 9.69 6.02
N VAL A 239 -8.92 9.51 4.69
CA VAL A 239 -7.86 8.92 3.85
C VAL A 239 -7.53 9.85 2.70
N ARG A 240 -6.24 10.00 2.40
CA ARG A 240 -5.75 10.69 1.20
C ARG A 240 -4.87 9.76 0.39
N TRP A 241 -5.26 9.52 -0.86
CA TRP A 241 -4.48 8.78 -1.83
C TRP A 241 -3.52 9.72 -2.55
N ILE A 242 -2.23 9.43 -2.53
CA ILE A 242 -1.20 10.26 -3.17
C ILE A 242 -0.69 9.67 -4.49
N ASN A 243 -1.01 8.39 -4.79
CA ASN A 243 -0.67 7.66 -6.02
C ASN A 243 0.84 7.65 -6.34
N THR A 244 1.66 7.57 -5.32
CA THR A 244 3.11 7.38 -5.40
C THR A 244 3.60 6.64 -4.16
N TRP A 245 4.71 5.90 -4.27
CA TRP A 245 5.40 5.32 -3.12
C TRP A 245 6.33 6.36 -2.49
N HIS A 246 7.13 7.02 -3.31
CA HIS A 246 8.15 7.97 -2.88
C HIS A 246 8.03 9.28 -3.67
N ASP A 247 7.52 10.30 -3.04
CA ASP A 247 7.51 11.69 -3.52
C ASP A 247 7.39 12.64 -2.31
N PRO A 248 8.50 13.18 -1.81
CA PRO A 248 8.49 14.04 -0.62
C PRO A 248 7.58 15.26 -0.71
N ILE A 249 7.27 15.74 -1.93
CA ILE A 249 6.36 16.87 -2.14
C ILE A 249 4.92 16.40 -2.00
N ALA A 250 4.53 15.36 -2.74
CA ALA A 250 3.19 14.79 -2.66
C ALA A 250 2.87 14.28 -1.23
N GLU A 251 3.84 13.72 -0.53
CA GLU A 251 3.72 13.27 0.85
C GLU A 251 3.46 14.44 1.82
N LYS A 252 4.21 15.55 1.70
CA LYS A 252 3.98 16.76 2.49
C LYS A 252 2.59 17.34 2.23
N ASP A 253 2.19 17.45 0.99
CA ASP A 253 0.88 17.99 0.60
C ASP A 253 -0.26 17.08 1.09
N GLY A 254 -0.11 15.76 0.96
CA GLY A 254 -1.07 14.78 1.46
C GLY A 254 -1.25 14.85 2.97
N ALA A 255 -0.15 14.87 3.72
CA ALA A 255 -0.16 15.02 5.17
C ALA A 255 -0.78 16.36 5.60
N ALA A 256 -0.36 17.47 4.96
CA ALA A 256 -0.90 18.80 5.23
C ALA A 256 -2.41 18.85 5.01
N SER A 257 -2.90 18.26 3.92
CA SER A 257 -4.34 18.18 3.58
C SER A 257 -5.15 17.46 4.67
N LEU A 258 -4.64 16.36 5.24
CA LEU A 258 -5.31 15.64 6.33
C LEU A 258 -5.34 16.46 7.63
N PHE A 259 -4.23 17.09 8.00
CA PHE A 259 -4.19 17.96 9.17
C PHE A 259 -5.12 19.18 9.01
N ASP A 260 -5.17 19.79 7.81
CA ASP A 260 -6.07 20.93 7.52
C ASP A 260 -7.54 20.51 7.50
N ALA A 261 -7.84 19.24 7.19
CA ALA A 261 -9.17 18.65 7.35
C ALA A 261 -9.52 18.35 8.82
N GLY A 262 -8.60 18.61 9.76
CA GLY A 262 -8.81 18.53 11.19
C GLY A 262 -8.32 17.26 11.85
N ALA A 263 -7.52 16.42 11.17
CA ALA A 263 -6.89 15.26 11.81
C ALA A 263 -5.95 15.71 12.94
N ASP A 264 -5.92 14.96 14.02
CA ASP A 264 -5.01 15.18 15.14
C ASP A 264 -3.75 14.33 15.03
N VAL A 265 -3.91 13.10 14.56
CA VAL A 265 -2.82 12.16 14.30
C VAL A 265 -2.94 11.67 12.86
N VAL A 266 -1.84 11.72 12.11
CA VAL A 266 -1.77 11.18 10.74
C VAL A 266 -0.72 10.09 10.67
N LEU A 267 -1.11 8.94 10.10
CA LEU A 267 -0.20 7.84 9.72
C LEU A 267 0.12 7.94 8.24
N THR A 268 1.38 7.66 7.86
CA THR A 268 1.76 7.48 6.45
C THR A 268 1.74 6.01 6.02
N GLY A 269 1.41 5.77 4.75
CA GLY A 269 1.69 4.53 4.01
C GLY A 269 2.87 4.71 3.03
N ALA A 270 3.45 5.93 2.92
CA ALA A 270 4.51 6.27 1.97
C ALA A 270 5.90 6.26 2.59
N ASP A 271 6.91 6.34 1.74
CA ASP A 271 8.30 5.94 1.99
C ASP A 271 9.14 6.98 2.75
N THR A 272 8.64 8.21 3.00
CA THR A 272 9.44 9.23 3.67
C THR A 272 8.87 9.64 5.04
N PRO A 273 9.66 10.25 5.92
CA PRO A 273 9.18 10.75 7.21
C PRO A 273 8.39 12.09 7.12
N ALA A 274 8.02 12.55 5.94
CA ALA A 274 7.37 13.84 5.70
C ALA A 274 6.15 14.12 6.59
N VAL A 275 5.37 13.09 6.91
CA VAL A 275 4.21 13.22 7.81
C VAL A 275 4.57 13.77 9.19
N ALA A 276 5.73 13.37 9.72
CA ALA A 276 6.19 13.83 11.03
C ALA A 276 6.68 15.28 10.99
N ASP A 277 7.34 15.68 9.90
CA ASP A 277 7.78 17.08 9.70
C ASP A 277 6.56 18.00 9.60
N VAL A 278 5.54 17.66 8.81
CA VAL A 278 4.29 18.43 8.71
C VAL A 278 3.55 18.46 10.04
N ALA A 279 3.53 17.34 10.78
CA ALA A 279 2.94 17.30 12.12
C ALA A 279 3.65 18.28 13.07
N GLN A 280 4.99 18.34 13.02
CA GLN A 280 5.79 19.28 13.78
C GLN A 280 5.44 20.73 13.45
N GLU A 281 5.32 21.07 12.17
CA GLU A 281 4.97 22.41 11.70
C GLU A 281 3.56 22.84 12.15
N LYS A 282 2.60 21.90 12.15
CA LYS A 282 1.21 22.16 12.49
C LYS A 282 0.88 21.96 13.97
N GLY A 283 1.83 21.56 14.81
CA GLY A 283 1.61 21.25 16.22
C GLY A 283 0.69 20.05 16.45
N LYS A 284 0.64 19.13 15.48
CA LYS A 284 -0.12 17.88 15.45
C LYS A 284 0.78 16.68 15.68
N TRP A 285 0.32 15.46 15.39
CA TRP A 285 1.10 14.25 15.60
C TRP A 285 1.22 13.41 14.33
N GLY A 286 2.45 12.97 14.04
CA GLY A 286 2.73 12.05 12.94
C GLY A 286 3.09 10.66 13.45
N ILE A 287 2.79 9.64 12.65
CA ILE A 287 3.31 8.28 12.77
C ILE A 287 3.98 7.94 11.46
N THR A 288 5.28 7.67 11.51
CA THR A 288 6.09 7.34 10.35
C THR A 288 6.10 5.83 10.08
N TYR A 289 6.68 5.43 8.96
CA TYR A 289 6.65 4.06 8.50
C TYR A 289 8.02 3.62 7.97
N ASP A 290 8.19 2.32 7.82
CA ASP A 290 9.26 1.55 7.20
C ASP A 290 10.59 1.55 7.92
N TYR A 291 11.14 2.71 8.32
CA TYR A 291 12.49 2.82 8.85
C TYR A 291 12.49 3.20 10.33
N ILE A 292 13.25 2.43 11.13
CA ILE A 292 13.35 2.64 12.59
C ILE A 292 13.83 4.06 12.96
N GLY A 293 14.66 4.67 12.13
CA GLY A 293 15.22 6.00 12.35
C GLY A 293 14.37 7.16 11.82
N SER A 294 13.16 6.93 11.34
CA SER A 294 12.32 7.97 10.71
C SER A 294 11.64 8.92 11.71
N CYS A 295 11.49 8.50 12.97
CA CYS A 295 10.83 9.29 14.03
C CYS A 295 11.83 10.24 14.72
N LYS A 296 12.20 11.34 14.06
CA LYS A 296 13.30 12.25 14.51
C LYS A 296 12.82 13.54 15.16
N VAL A 297 11.54 13.91 14.99
CA VAL A 297 10.99 15.18 15.50
C VAL A 297 10.09 14.95 16.71
N GLU A 298 9.88 16.01 17.52
CA GLU A 298 9.11 15.89 18.77
C GLU A 298 7.65 15.47 18.54
N ARG A 299 7.07 15.86 17.40
CA ARG A 299 5.69 15.53 17.05
C ARG A 299 5.54 14.20 16.31
N CYS A 300 6.55 13.35 16.32
CA CYS A 300 6.44 11.95 15.93
C CYS A 300 6.07 11.11 17.16
N LEU A 301 4.96 10.36 17.10
CA LEU A 301 4.53 9.47 18.19
C LEU A 301 5.35 8.19 18.21
N THR A 302 5.46 7.54 17.07
CA THR A 302 6.15 6.28 16.89
C THR A 302 6.44 6.07 15.40
N THR A 303 7.23 5.06 15.08
CA THR A 303 7.32 4.50 13.72
C THR A 303 7.05 3.00 13.76
N ILE A 304 6.40 2.52 12.75
CA ILE A 304 6.28 1.11 12.43
C ILE A 304 7.40 0.79 11.46
N TYR A 305 8.21 -0.22 11.73
CA TYR A 305 9.42 -0.42 10.95
C TYR A 305 9.70 -1.88 10.61
N TRP A 306 10.42 -2.06 9.52
CA TRP A 306 10.97 -3.32 9.08
C TRP A 306 12.38 -3.54 9.62
N ASN A 307 12.66 -4.75 10.05
CA ASN A 307 14.00 -5.24 10.36
C ASN A 307 14.34 -6.38 9.38
N TRP A 308 14.67 -6.01 8.14
CA TRP A 308 14.87 -6.95 7.03
C TRP A 308 16.09 -7.86 7.19
N GLY A 309 17.11 -7.44 7.93
CA GLY A 309 18.37 -8.17 8.05
C GLY A 309 18.25 -9.65 8.42
N PRO A 310 17.56 -10.01 9.53
CA PRO A 310 17.39 -11.39 9.94
C PRO A 310 16.69 -12.27 8.90
N ILE A 311 15.61 -11.79 8.30
CA ILE A 311 14.85 -12.58 7.32
C ILE A 311 15.62 -12.74 6.00
N TYR A 312 16.30 -11.69 5.54
CA TYR A 312 17.16 -11.78 4.36
C TYR A 312 18.31 -12.75 4.56
N THR A 313 18.95 -12.70 5.74
CA THR A 313 20.00 -13.65 6.11
C THR A 313 19.50 -15.09 6.06
N LYS A 314 18.30 -15.36 6.57
CA LYS A 314 17.66 -16.68 6.52
C LYS A 314 17.44 -17.15 5.07
N VAL A 315 16.87 -16.28 4.23
CA VAL A 315 16.58 -16.59 2.83
C VAL A 315 17.89 -16.83 2.05
N ILE A 316 18.89 -15.96 2.20
CA ILE A 316 20.16 -16.08 1.48
C ILE A 316 20.93 -17.33 1.94
N ASN A 317 20.97 -17.66 3.23
CA ASN A 317 21.56 -18.90 3.70
C ASN A 317 20.89 -20.13 3.08
N ALA A 318 19.56 -20.14 3.01
CA ALA A 318 18.81 -21.22 2.38
C ALA A 318 19.10 -21.34 0.86
N ILE A 319 19.35 -20.22 0.18
CA ILE A 319 19.77 -20.24 -1.23
C ILE A 319 21.20 -20.79 -1.36
N VAL A 320 22.12 -20.35 -0.50
CA VAL A 320 23.54 -20.78 -0.51
C VAL A 320 23.68 -22.27 -0.21
N ASP A 321 22.89 -22.81 0.70
CA ASP A 321 22.91 -24.24 1.05
C ASP A 321 22.02 -25.12 0.15
N GLY A 322 21.29 -24.52 -0.80
CA GLY A 322 20.42 -25.22 -1.75
C GLY A 322 19.09 -25.71 -1.17
N SER A 323 18.73 -25.28 0.02
CA SER A 323 17.46 -25.66 0.68
C SER A 323 16.29 -24.72 0.36
N TYR A 324 16.56 -23.55 -0.25
CA TYR A 324 15.53 -22.57 -0.59
C TYR A 324 14.54 -23.16 -1.59
N LYS A 325 13.27 -22.96 -1.29
CA LYS A 325 12.16 -23.31 -2.18
C LYS A 325 11.35 -22.03 -2.45
N PRO A 326 11.37 -21.54 -3.69
CA PRO A 326 10.57 -20.37 -4.04
C PRO A 326 9.09 -20.60 -3.76
N GLY A 327 8.52 -19.72 -2.98
CA GLY A 327 7.14 -19.75 -2.54
C GLY A 327 6.67 -18.37 -2.16
N PHE A 328 5.57 -18.30 -1.44
CA PHE A 328 5.09 -17.09 -0.79
C PHE A 328 5.41 -17.19 0.70
N ASP A 329 6.50 -16.57 1.11
CA ASP A 329 6.94 -16.53 2.50
C ASP A 329 6.37 -15.28 3.18
N TYR A 330 5.43 -15.50 4.10
CA TYR A 330 4.82 -14.42 4.88
C TYR A 330 5.16 -14.60 6.37
N PHE A 331 5.70 -13.57 6.99
CA PHE A 331 6.14 -13.62 8.39
C PHE A 331 5.35 -12.65 9.28
N ASP A 332 5.06 -13.09 10.50
CA ASP A 332 4.39 -12.30 11.54
C ASP A 332 5.42 -11.64 12.49
N ALA A 333 4.93 -10.92 13.48
CA ALA A 333 5.75 -10.18 14.44
C ALA A 333 6.73 -11.07 15.24
N ASP A 334 6.41 -12.36 15.43
CA ASP A 334 7.27 -13.33 16.13
C ASP A 334 8.58 -13.65 15.39
N SER A 335 8.69 -13.27 14.12
CA SER A 335 9.93 -13.37 13.35
C SER A 335 11.04 -12.44 13.84
N GLY A 336 10.71 -11.38 14.60
CA GLY A 336 11.64 -10.31 14.96
C GLY A 336 11.97 -9.35 13.82
N SER A 337 11.27 -9.47 12.68
CA SER A 337 11.49 -8.63 11.49
C SER A 337 10.52 -7.45 11.39
N LEU A 338 9.59 -7.30 12.34
CA LEU A 338 8.66 -6.18 12.45
C LEU A 338 8.83 -5.50 13.81
N GLY A 339 8.63 -4.19 13.87
CA GLY A 339 8.74 -3.48 15.15
C GLY A 339 7.88 -2.22 15.24
N LEU A 340 7.57 -1.86 16.49
CA LEU A 340 6.94 -0.59 16.87
C LEU A 340 7.93 0.19 17.73
N PHE A 341 8.43 1.31 17.23
CA PHE A 341 9.46 2.10 17.89
C PHE A 341 9.02 2.60 19.28
N GLY A 342 9.89 2.43 20.26
CA GLY A 342 9.64 2.80 21.65
C GLY A 342 8.94 1.70 22.48
N PHE A 343 8.51 0.61 21.84
CA PHE A 343 7.87 -0.52 22.52
C PHE A 343 8.67 -1.82 22.49
N MET A 344 9.68 -1.90 21.61
CA MET A 344 10.58 -3.04 21.54
C MET A 344 11.68 -2.94 22.59
N ASP A 345 12.26 -4.09 22.96
CA ASP A 345 13.31 -4.16 23.96
C ASP A 345 14.49 -3.23 23.67
N GLY A 346 14.95 -2.52 24.71
CA GLY A 346 16.07 -1.56 24.59
C GLY A 346 15.71 -0.20 23.97
N GLN A 347 14.48 0.01 23.54
CA GLN A 347 14.03 1.27 22.96
C GLN A 347 13.34 2.17 23.98
N THR A 348 13.40 3.48 23.74
CA THR A 348 12.74 4.49 24.55
C THR A 348 11.58 5.09 23.76
N MET A 349 10.40 5.15 24.38
CA MET A 349 9.23 5.81 23.79
C MET A 349 9.51 7.29 23.53
N THR A 350 8.95 7.81 22.45
CA THR A 350 8.91 9.27 22.25
C THR A 350 8.14 9.93 23.38
N LYS A 351 8.39 11.23 23.60
CA LYS A 351 7.68 11.99 24.62
C LYS A 351 6.18 11.94 24.42
N GLY A 352 5.70 12.14 23.16
CA GLY A 352 4.27 12.11 22.85
C GLY A 352 3.60 10.78 23.17
N THR A 353 4.32 9.67 23.09
CA THR A 353 3.83 8.35 23.47
C THR A 353 3.97 8.08 24.96
N ALA A 354 5.06 8.50 25.59
CA ALA A 354 5.29 8.31 27.03
C ALA A 354 4.28 9.10 27.90
N ASP A 355 3.73 10.20 27.39
CA ASP A 355 2.73 11.03 28.07
C ASP A 355 1.28 10.49 27.95
N LEU A 356 1.07 9.33 27.30
CA LEU A 356 -0.25 8.70 27.16
C LEU A 356 -0.71 8.03 28.48
N PRO A 357 -2.01 7.78 28.68
CA PRO A 357 -2.52 7.03 29.82
C PRO A 357 -1.83 5.68 29.99
N ALA A 358 -1.43 5.37 31.21
CA ALA A 358 -0.66 4.15 31.52
C ALA A 358 -1.41 2.86 31.14
N GLU A 359 -2.74 2.86 31.26
CA GLU A 359 -3.60 1.75 30.86
C GLU A 359 -3.57 1.51 29.35
N ASP A 360 -3.54 2.57 28.54
CA ASP A 360 -3.47 2.46 27.08
C ASP A 360 -2.08 1.98 26.65
N ILE A 361 -1.00 2.51 27.25
CA ILE A 361 0.38 2.02 27.04
C ILE A 361 0.48 0.53 27.41
N LYS A 362 -0.12 0.14 28.52
CA LYS A 362 -0.13 -1.26 28.95
C LYS A 362 -0.86 -2.13 27.94
N MET A 363 -2.00 -1.68 27.41
CA MET A 363 -2.77 -2.42 26.40
C MET A 363 -1.93 -2.65 25.14
N VAL A 364 -1.21 -1.62 24.64
CA VAL A 364 -0.28 -1.76 23.50
C VAL A 364 0.80 -2.79 23.80
N LYS A 365 1.46 -2.70 24.97
CA LYS A 365 2.53 -3.64 25.37
C LYS A 365 2.03 -5.08 25.49
N ASP A 366 0.87 -5.28 26.12
CA ASP A 366 0.30 -6.61 26.30
C ASP A 366 -0.07 -7.24 24.94
N THR A 367 -0.60 -6.44 24.00
CA THR A 367 -0.93 -6.92 22.67
C THR A 367 0.34 -7.24 21.88
N LEU A 368 1.35 -6.35 21.90
CA LEU A 368 2.64 -6.60 21.29
C LEU A 368 3.28 -7.90 21.83
N ALA A 369 3.26 -8.10 23.14
CA ALA A 369 3.81 -9.32 23.74
C ALA A 369 3.09 -10.60 23.23
N GLN A 370 1.78 -10.53 22.97
CA GLN A 370 1.04 -11.64 22.37
C GLN A 370 1.44 -11.84 20.89
N MET A 371 1.65 -10.77 20.13
CA MET A 371 2.11 -10.84 18.74
C MET A 371 3.52 -11.43 18.65
N LEU A 372 4.46 -10.97 19.49
CA LEU A 372 5.83 -11.50 19.55
C LEU A 372 5.87 -12.98 20.02
N ALA A 373 4.85 -13.44 20.71
CA ALA A 373 4.71 -14.84 21.12
C ALA A 373 3.92 -15.70 20.12
N GLY A 374 3.53 -15.16 18.95
CA GLY A 374 2.71 -15.84 17.95
C GLY A 374 1.29 -16.20 18.41
N LYS A 375 0.78 -15.52 19.46
CA LYS A 375 -0.56 -15.77 20.04
C LYS A 375 -1.63 -14.82 19.55
N PHE A 376 -1.24 -13.72 18.95
CA PHE A 376 -2.08 -12.75 18.27
C PHE A 376 -1.41 -12.44 16.94
N THR A 377 -2.08 -12.68 15.84
CA THR A 377 -1.54 -12.57 14.49
C THR A 377 -2.43 -11.67 13.63
N ARG A 378 -2.02 -11.37 12.42
CA ARG A 378 -2.83 -10.67 11.41
C ARG A 378 -4.25 -11.22 11.28
N PHE A 379 -4.44 -12.52 11.49
CA PHE A 379 -5.76 -13.15 11.44
C PHE A 379 -6.64 -12.81 12.66
N ASP A 380 -6.02 -12.42 13.77
CA ASP A 380 -6.76 -11.92 14.96
C ASP A 380 -7.04 -10.42 14.85
N VAL A 381 -6.19 -9.65 14.14
CA VAL A 381 -6.51 -8.26 13.77
C VAL A 381 -7.80 -8.21 12.96
N PHE A 382 -7.96 -9.13 11.98
CA PHE A 382 -9.12 -9.24 11.12
C PHE A 382 -10.06 -10.38 11.53
N LYS A 383 -10.39 -10.43 12.81
CA LYS A 383 -11.35 -11.39 13.37
C LYS A 383 -12.64 -10.70 13.81
N GLY A 384 -13.73 -11.14 13.26
CA GLY A 384 -15.06 -10.57 13.49
C GLY A 384 -15.57 -10.69 14.95
N PRO A 385 -16.55 -9.86 15.32
CA PRO A 385 -17.38 -9.11 14.39
C PRO A 385 -16.72 -7.81 13.92
N ILE A 386 -16.65 -7.61 12.60
CA ILE A 386 -16.19 -6.37 11.97
C ILE A 386 -17.26 -5.86 11.01
N LYS A 387 -17.54 -4.58 11.08
CA LYS A 387 -18.43 -3.87 10.16
C LYS A 387 -17.64 -2.97 9.24
N ASP A 388 -18.18 -2.76 8.04
CA ASP A 388 -17.68 -1.72 7.15
C ASP A 388 -18.14 -0.31 7.60
N ASN A 389 -17.63 0.70 6.93
CA ASN A 389 -17.97 2.10 7.19
C ASN A 389 -19.40 2.50 6.78
N LYS A 390 -20.16 1.57 6.20
CA LYS A 390 -21.60 1.71 5.87
C LYS A 390 -22.48 0.96 6.87
N GLY A 391 -21.88 0.28 7.86
CA GLY A 391 -22.56 -0.47 8.90
C GLY A 391 -22.91 -1.92 8.55
N ASN A 392 -22.50 -2.41 7.38
CA ASN A 392 -22.69 -3.81 6.99
C ASN A 392 -21.68 -4.71 7.73
N VAL A 393 -22.10 -5.92 8.09
CA VAL A 393 -21.19 -6.91 8.69
C VAL A 393 -20.32 -7.51 7.57
N VAL A 394 -19.02 -7.23 7.62
CA VAL A 394 -18.01 -7.84 6.72
C VAL A 394 -17.56 -9.18 7.27
N LEU A 395 -17.24 -9.23 8.57
CA LEU A 395 -16.84 -10.45 9.26
C LEU A 395 -17.81 -10.74 10.42
N ALA A 396 -18.46 -11.88 10.38
CA ALA A 396 -19.29 -12.33 11.50
C ALA A 396 -18.44 -12.69 12.72
N ALA A 397 -19.06 -12.76 13.89
CA ALA A 397 -18.35 -13.08 15.14
C ALA A 397 -17.57 -14.41 15.01
N GLY A 398 -16.29 -14.37 15.32
CA GLY A 398 -15.38 -15.53 15.29
C GLY A 398 -14.87 -15.92 13.89
N VAL A 399 -15.29 -15.23 12.83
CA VAL A 399 -14.74 -15.41 11.47
C VAL A 399 -13.50 -14.55 11.32
N SER A 400 -12.40 -15.11 10.80
CA SER A 400 -11.18 -14.40 10.42
C SER A 400 -11.03 -14.42 8.90
N LEU A 401 -10.29 -13.45 8.37
CA LEU A 401 -9.83 -13.47 6.98
C LEU A 401 -8.75 -14.56 6.81
N GLU A 402 -8.65 -15.09 5.59
CA GLU A 402 -7.54 -15.95 5.15
C GLU A 402 -6.46 -15.08 4.47
N GLN A 403 -5.26 -15.65 4.24
CA GLN A 403 -4.17 -14.89 3.62
C GLN A 403 -4.57 -14.34 2.24
N LEU A 404 -5.26 -15.14 1.44
CA LEU A 404 -5.72 -14.71 0.12
C LEU A 404 -6.70 -13.52 0.19
N ASP A 405 -7.55 -13.46 1.23
CA ASP A 405 -8.44 -12.32 1.46
C ASP A 405 -7.68 -11.05 1.84
N LEU A 406 -6.52 -11.18 2.51
CA LEU A 406 -5.65 -10.06 2.89
C LEU A 406 -4.88 -9.50 1.70
N ASP A 407 -4.48 -10.35 0.76
CA ASP A 407 -3.58 -9.99 -0.34
C ASP A 407 -4.29 -9.56 -1.60
N GLN A 408 -5.60 -9.83 -1.73
CA GLN A 408 -6.30 -9.60 -2.99
C GLN A 408 -7.69 -9.01 -2.81
N PHE A 409 -8.17 -8.37 -3.86
CA PHE A 409 -9.56 -7.99 -4.02
C PHE A 409 -10.35 -9.13 -4.68
N LYS A 410 -11.55 -9.35 -4.20
CA LYS A 410 -12.47 -10.32 -4.80
C LYS A 410 -12.80 -9.97 -6.25
N GLU A 411 -12.78 -8.70 -6.58
CA GLU A 411 -13.00 -8.15 -7.91
C GLU A 411 -11.92 -8.57 -8.91
N TRP A 412 -10.70 -8.88 -8.41
CA TRP A 412 -9.58 -9.31 -9.24
C TRP A 412 -9.40 -10.83 -9.29
N ASN A 413 -9.84 -11.53 -8.24
CA ASN A 413 -9.64 -12.97 -8.13
C ASN A 413 -10.89 -13.65 -7.55
N PRO A 414 -11.59 -14.51 -8.32
CA PRO A 414 -12.81 -15.18 -7.88
C PRO A 414 -12.61 -16.19 -6.75
N ASP A 415 -11.38 -16.63 -6.49
CA ASP A 415 -11.06 -17.56 -5.40
C ASP A 415 -11.02 -16.85 -4.03
N VAL A 416 -10.95 -15.52 -4.02
CA VAL A 416 -11.04 -14.69 -2.82
C VAL A 416 -12.46 -14.76 -2.26
N LYS A 417 -12.59 -15.09 -0.98
CA LYS A 417 -13.91 -15.26 -0.35
C LYS A 417 -14.55 -13.93 0.02
N ILE A 418 -13.77 -13.05 0.67
CA ILE A 418 -14.21 -11.76 1.19
C ILE A 418 -13.40 -10.64 0.52
N GLY A 419 -12.06 -10.71 0.60
CA GLY A 419 -11.12 -9.73 0.06
C GLY A 419 -11.04 -8.44 0.88
N MET A 420 -10.16 -7.53 0.45
CA MET A 420 -9.85 -6.28 1.18
C MET A 420 -10.54 -5.02 0.64
N TYR A 421 -11.45 -5.12 -0.31
CA TYR A 421 -12.09 -3.95 -0.89
C TYR A 421 -13.25 -3.40 -0.03
N TRP A 422 -12.91 -2.98 1.19
CA TRP A 422 -13.83 -2.33 2.14
C TRP A 422 -13.05 -1.47 3.14
N TRP A 423 -13.71 -0.45 3.68
CA TRP A 423 -13.22 0.30 4.82
C TRP A 423 -13.94 -0.12 6.10
N ALA A 424 -13.18 -0.25 7.19
CA ALA A 424 -13.73 -0.57 8.51
C ALA A 424 -14.56 0.59 9.09
N GLU A 425 -15.46 0.27 10.02
CA GLU A 425 -16.23 1.25 10.78
C GLU A 425 -15.31 2.30 11.41
N GLY A 426 -15.65 3.57 11.24
CA GLY A 426 -14.86 4.72 11.65
C GLY A 426 -14.12 5.41 10.49
N VAL A 427 -13.91 4.77 9.35
CA VAL A 427 -13.36 5.43 8.17
C VAL A 427 -14.43 6.28 7.49
N THR A 428 -14.10 7.53 7.21
CA THR A 428 -15.04 8.49 6.58
C THR A 428 -14.86 8.60 5.06
N ALA A 429 -13.73 8.10 4.56
CA ALA A 429 -13.42 8.14 3.14
C ALA A 429 -14.25 7.14 2.33
N GLU A 430 -14.53 7.49 1.07
CA GLU A 430 -15.07 6.55 0.08
C GLU A 430 -13.96 5.61 -0.42
N LEU A 431 -14.38 4.42 -0.87
CA LEU A 431 -13.46 3.50 -1.54
C LEU A 431 -13.01 4.09 -2.89
N PRO A 432 -11.73 4.00 -3.22
CA PRO A 432 -11.24 4.41 -4.53
C PRO A 432 -11.85 3.54 -5.63
N LYS A 433 -12.01 4.09 -6.82
CA LYS A 433 -12.40 3.26 -7.97
C LYS A 433 -11.22 2.35 -8.33
N LEU A 434 -11.48 1.06 -8.46
CA LEU A 434 -10.48 0.12 -8.98
C LEU A 434 -10.21 0.45 -10.45
N SER A 435 -8.96 0.67 -10.80
CA SER A 435 -8.52 0.65 -12.19
C SER A 435 -8.55 -0.81 -12.69
N GLN A 436 -9.24 -1.04 -13.77
CA GLN A 436 -9.27 -2.34 -14.47
C GLN A 436 -7.93 -2.60 -15.15
#